data_933bbaf8facd21c443d4b0f58009397c
#
_entry.id   933bbaf8facd21c443d4b0f58009397c
#
_cell.length_a   1.000
_cell.length_b   1.000
_cell.length_c   1.000
_cell.angle_alpha   90.00
_cell.angle_beta   90.00
_cell.angle_gamma   90.00
#
_symmetry.space_group_name_H-M   'P 1'
#
loop_
_entity.id
_entity.type
_entity.pdbx_description
1 polymer ?
#
loop_
_entity_poly.entity_id
_entity_poly.type
_entity_poly.pdbx_seq_one_letter_code
_entity_poly.pdbx_strand_id
1 'polypeptide(L)'
;QKPFFLACGIYRPHMPWQVPRKYYDMYPLDKIQLPNVPEHDLDDIPPAGVRMAKPGGDHAKILKTENWRYAVQAYLASIAFADVQVGRVLDALDASPYANNTIVVLWGDHGWHLGEKKHWRKFSLWEEATRAPLMMVVPGVTQAGTKCDQAVDFMNIYPTLCELCELPRGEHLDGLSMVSLLKDPAQTWERPALTTHGRLNHAVRDNRYRLIRYQNGDEELYDHSQDPMEWKNLADDPQYAETKERLAKWFPAKNAPDAPHDASLGQGKKKKQQQGKGKSKKKSAQP
;
A
#
# COMPACT_ATOMS: atom_id res chain seq x y z
N GLN A 1 -15.59 34.39 4.51
CA GLN A 1 -15.58 33.13 3.74
C GLN A 1 -15.37 32.00 4.73
N LYS A 2 -16.07 30.85 4.53
CA LYS A 2 -15.88 29.67 5.36
C LYS A 2 -14.70 28.85 4.83
N PRO A 3 -13.89 28.19 5.69
CA PRO A 3 -12.93 27.19 5.27
C PRO A 3 -13.61 26.07 4.46
N PHE A 4 -12.86 25.42 3.57
CA PHE A 4 -13.35 24.25 2.85
C PHE A 4 -12.46 23.02 3.12
N PHE A 5 -13.03 21.85 2.94
CA PHE A 5 -12.33 20.59 2.84
C PHE A 5 -12.69 19.95 1.49
N LEU A 6 -11.66 19.57 0.71
CA LEU A 6 -11.81 18.94 -0.58
C LEU A 6 -11.05 17.61 -0.60
N ALA A 7 -11.75 16.50 -0.81
CA ALA A 7 -11.16 15.22 -1.08
C ALA A 7 -11.27 14.91 -2.58
N CYS A 8 -10.13 14.69 -3.24
CA CYS A 8 -10.05 14.34 -4.65
C CYS A 8 -9.48 12.94 -4.82
N GLY A 9 -10.31 11.98 -5.23
CA GLY A 9 -9.91 10.60 -5.45
C GLY A 9 -9.51 10.35 -6.91
N ILE A 10 -8.29 9.79 -7.11
CA ILE A 10 -7.78 9.38 -8.42
C ILE A 10 -7.63 7.87 -8.41
N TYR A 11 -8.44 7.16 -9.21
CA TYR A 11 -8.50 5.70 -9.20
C TYR A 11 -7.22 5.02 -9.70
N ARG A 12 -6.45 5.66 -10.60
CA ARG A 12 -5.18 5.12 -11.08
C ARG A 12 -4.07 5.32 -10.04
N PRO A 13 -3.10 4.42 -9.98
CA PRO A 13 -2.75 3.32 -10.89
C PRO A 13 -3.47 1.97 -10.62
N HIS A 14 -4.60 1.92 -9.94
CA HIS A 14 -5.34 0.66 -9.73
C HIS A 14 -5.73 -0.02 -11.07
N MET A 15 -5.74 -1.34 -11.06
CA MET A 15 -6.23 -2.15 -12.21
C MET A 15 -7.72 -1.92 -12.51
N PRO A 16 -8.17 -2.12 -13.76
CA PRO A 16 -7.39 -2.47 -14.97
C PRO A 16 -6.56 -1.28 -15.45
N TRP A 17 -5.33 -1.52 -15.91
CA TRP A 17 -4.40 -0.47 -16.35
C TRP A 17 -4.74 0.04 -17.75
N GLN A 18 -5.87 0.66 -17.90
CA GLN A 18 -6.37 1.23 -19.15
C GLN A 18 -6.27 2.75 -19.07
N VAL A 19 -5.30 3.30 -19.80
CA VAL A 19 -5.04 4.74 -19.90
C VAL A 19 -4.76 5.11 -21.37
N PRO A 20 -4.86 6.38 -21.78
CA PRO A 20 -4.56 6.80 -23.14
C PRO A 20 -3.15 6.39 -23.61
N ARG A 21 -3.02 6.03 -24.89
CA ARG A 21 -1.81 5.52 -25.53
C ARG A 21 -0.57 6.37 -25.24
N LYS A 22 -0.70 7.70 -25.24
CA LYS A 22 0.40 8.62 -25.00
C LYS A 22 1.18 8.36 -23.70
N TYR A 23 0.54 7.78 -22.67
CA TYR A 23 1.22 7.44 -21.41
C TYR A 23 2.04 6.15 -21.54
N TYR A 24 1.61 5.19 -22.36
CA TYR A 24 2.42 4.01 -22.69
C TYR A 24 3.66 4.38 -23.51
N ASP A 25 3.51 5.33 -24.43
CA ASP A 25 4.60 5.78 -25.31
C ASP A 25 5.71 6.49 -24.54
N MET A 26 5.46 6.96 -23.30
CA MET A 26 6.47 7.47 -22.37
C MET A 26 7.43 6.38 -21.86
N TYR A 27 7.04 5.12 -21.91
CA TYR A 27 7.76 3.97 -21.36
C TYR A 27 7.96 2.90 -22.44
N PRO A 28 8.94 3.07 -23.36
CA PRO A 28 9.22 2.07 -24.40
C PRO A 28 9.48 0.70 -23.80
N LEU A 29 8.87 -0.34 -24.36
CA LEU A 29 8.85 -1.68 -23.77
C LEU A 29 10.27 -2.28 -23.62
N ASP A 30 11.16 -1.98 -24.56
CA ASP A 30 12.56 -2.40 -24.53
C ASP A 30 13.39 -1.71 -23.43
N LYS A 31 12.92 -0.60 -22.87
CA LYS A 31 13.53 0.15 -21.76
C LYS A 31 12.97 -0.21 -20.38
N ILE A 32 11.91 -1.01 -20.33
CA ILE A 32 11.32 -1.42 -19.04
C ILE A 32 12.31 -2.29 -18.28
N GLN A 33 12.65 -1.87 -17.08
CA GLN A 33 13.37 -2.68 -16.11
C GLN A 33 12.38 -3.49 -15.28
N LEU A 34 12.60 -4.79 -15.20
CA LEU A 34 11.81 -5.67 -14.34
C LEU A 34 12.35 -5.60 -12.91
N PRO A 35 11.49 -5.78 -11.89
CA PRO A 35 11.95 -6.00 -10.53
C PRO A 35 12.97 -7.14 -10.46
N ASN A 36 13.97 -6.98 -9.58
CA ASN A 36 14.90 -8.06 -9.28
C ASN A 36 14.25 -9.01 -8.27
N VAL A 37 13.93 -10.21 -8.73
CA VAL A 37 13.29 -11.25 -7.91
C VAL A 37 14.21 -12.47 -7.91
N PRO A 38 14.96 -12.71 -6.83
CA PRO A 38 15.81 -13.90 -6.72
C PRO A 38 15.00 -15.18 -6.83
N GLU A 39 15.59 -16.22 -7.42
CA GLU A 39 14.92 -17.52 -7.58
C GLU A 39 14.53 -18.10 -6.22
N HIS A 40 15.37 -17.89 -5.20
CA HIS A 40 15.24 -18.45 -3.85
C HIS A 40 14.66 -17.44 -2.83
N ASP A 41 14.01 -16.36 -3.29
CA ASP A 41 13.48 -15.29 -2.46
C ASP A 41 12.44 -15.75 -1.39
N LEU A 42 11.84 -16.92 -1.56
CA LEU A 42 10.84 -17.45 -0.61
C LEU A 42 11.37 -18.63 0.22
N ASP A 43 12.65 -19.02 0.10
CA ASP A 43 13.16 -20.23 0.72
C ASP A 43 13.32 -20.10 2.25
N ASP A 44 13.59 -18.90 2.76
CA ASP A 44 13.71 -18.58 4.19
C ASP A 44 12.43 -17.95 4.79
N ILE A 45 11.36 -17.89 4.00
CA ILE A 45 10.07 -17.35 4.43
C ILE A 45 9.21 -18.44 5.05
N PRO A 46 8.59 -18.20 6.21
CA PRO A 46 7.76 -19.20 6.86
C PRO A 46 6.52 -19.54 6.02
N PRO A 47 5.91 -20.74 6.23
CA PRO A 47 4.75 -21.17 5.44
C PRO A 47 3.58 -20.17 5.41
N ALA A 48 3.40 -19.37 6.46
CA ALA A 48 2.38 -18.32 6.48
C ALA A 48 2.69 -17.20 5.46
N GLY A 49 3.96 -16.79 5.35
CA GLY A 49 4.42 -15.82 4.36
C GLY A 49 4.31 -16.36 2.93
N VAL A 50 4.74 -17.60 2.69
CA VAL A 50 4.60 -18.23 1.36
C VAL A 50 3.12 -18.30 0.92
N ARG A 51 2.20 -18.61 1.85
CA ARG A 51 0.75 -18.56 1.55
C ARG A 51 0.28 -17.15 1.22
N MET A 52 0.84 -16.12 1.86
CA MET A 52 0.55 -14.70 1.56
C MET A 52 1.10 -14.30 0.19
N ALA A 53 2.30 -14.70 -0.16
CA ALA A 53 2.94 -14.46 -1.46
C ALA A 53 2.12 -15.02 -2.63
N LYS A 54 1.54 -16.20 -2.49
CA LYS A 54 0.77 -16.88 -3.54
C LYS A 54 1.56 -17.04 -4.86
N PRO A 55 2.77 -17.63 -4.84
CA PRO A 55 3.64 -17.68 -6.01
C PRO A 55 3.01 -18.39 -7.22
N GLY A 56 2.13 -19.38 -6.98
CA GLY A 56 1.34 -20.05 -8.02
C GLY A 56 0.16 -19.25 -8.59
N GLY A 57 -0.06 -18.02 -8.11
CA GLY A 57 -1.17 -17.16 -8.51
C GLY A 57 -0.86 -16.27 -9.73
N ASP A 58 -0.98 -14.95 -9.52
CA ASP A 58 -0.78 -13.96 -10.60
C ASP A 58 0.66 -14.00 -11.14
N HIS A 59 1.67 -14.25 -10.28
CA HIS A 59 3.07 -14.31 -10.70
C HIS A 59 3.30 -15.45 -11.72
N ALA A 60 2.92 -16.66 -11.37
CA ALA A 60 3.04 -17.83 -12.27
C ALA A 60 2.27 -17.60 -13.58
N LYS A 61 1.08 -16.99 -13.53
CA LYS A 61 0.30 -16.67 -14.71
C LYS A 61 0.99 -15.67 -15.62
N ILE A 62 1.58 -14.63 -15.07
CA ILE A 62 2.27 -13.58 -15.82
C ILE A 62 3.54 -14.14 -16.48
N LEU A 63 4.31 -14.98 -15.76
CA LEU A 63 5.46 -15.67 -16.33
C LEU A 63 5.05 -16.59 -17.49
N LYS A 64 4.02 -17.40 -17.30
CA LYS A 64 3.51 -18.33 -18.32
C LYS A 64 3.08 -17.61 -19.60
N THR A 65 2.57 -16.38 -19.49
CA THR A 65 2.08 -15.60 -20.64
C THR A 65 3.11 -14.60 -21.16
N GLU A 66 4.33 -14.56 -20.59
CA GLU A 66 5.43 -13.64 -20.94
C GLU A 66 5.03 -12.16 -20.88
N ASN A 67 4.04 -11.83 -20.03
CA ASN A 67 3.47 -10.49 -19.95
C ASN A 67 4.08 -9.60 -18.87
N TRP A 68 5.17 -10.02 -18.22
CA TRP A 68 5.70 -9.26 -17.08
C TRP A 68 6.09 -7.83 -17.46
N ARG A 69 6.85 -7.69 -18.53
CA ARG A 69 7.31 -6.39 -19.04
C ARG A 69 6.13 -5.49 -19.45
N TYR A 70 5.12 -6.05 -20.08
CA TYR A 70 3.89 -5.32 -20.43
C TYR A 70 3.10 -4.87 -19.18
N ALA A 71 3.05 -5.69 -18.15
CA ALA A 71 2.37 -5.36 -16.91
C ALA A 71 3.08 -4.21 -16.18
N VAL A 72 4.42 -4.22 -16.12
CA VAL A 72 5.21 -3.12 -15.55
C VAL A 72 5.03 -1.84 -16.37
N GLN A 73 5.10 -1.91 -17.71
CA GLN A 73 4.82 -0.76 -18.57
C GLN A 73 3.44 -0.15 -18.31
N ALA A 74 2.41 -1.01 -18.23
CA ALA A 74 1.03 -0.57 -18.01
C ALA A 74 0.84 0.10 -16.64
N TYR A 75 1.53 -0.40 -15.61
CA TYR A 75 1.54 0.21 -14.28
C TYR A 75 2.20 1.60 -14.32
N LEU A 76 3.38 1.73 -14.91
CA LEU A 76 4.09 3.01 -15.07
C LEU A 76 3.26 4.03 -15.89
N ALA A 77 2.64 3.59 -16.98
CA ALA A 77 1.73 4.44 -17.76
C ALA A 77 0.54 4.93 -16.94
N SER A 78 0.02 4.06 -16.05
CA SER A 78 -1.08 4.42 -15.15
C SER A 78 -0.65 5.39 -14.05
N ILE A 79 0.59 5.31 -13.58
CA ILE A 79 1.18 6.29 -12.65
C ILE A 79 1.32 7.65 -13.37
N ALA A 80 1.89 7.69 -14.57
CA ALA A 80 2.03 8.94 -15.32
C ALA A 80 0.67 9.59 -15.63
N PHE A 81 -0.37 8.78 -15.88
CA PHE A 81 -1.73 9.31 -16.01
C PHE A 81 -2.22 9.92 -14.69
N ALA A 82 -2.03 9.24 -13.55
CA ALA A 82 -2.44 9.74 -12.24
C ALA A 82 -1.71 11.05 -11.89
N ASP A 83 -0.40 11.10 -12.13
CA ASP A 83 0.44 12.28 -11.91
C ASP A 83 -0.09 13.51 -12.65
N VAL A 84 -0.43 13.37 -13.94
CA VAL A 84 -1.05 14.46 -14.71
C VAL A 84 -2.40 14.89 -14.12
N GLN A 85 -3.21 13.97 -13.57
CA GLN A 85 -4.47 14.38 -12.94
C GLN A 85 -4.24 15.10 -11.61
N VAL A 86 -3.24 14.68 -10.81
CA VAL A 86 -2.80 15.41 -9.62
C VAL A 86 -2.35 16.81 -10.00
N GLY A 87 -1.47 16.94 -11.01
CA GLY A 87 -0.99 18.23 -11.51
C GLY A 87 -2.13 19.18 -11.84
N ARG A 88 -3.16 18.72 -12.56
CA ARG A 88 -4.34 19.53 -12.90
C ARG A 88 -5.09 20.09 -11.67
N VAL A 89 -5.15 19.32 -10.59
CA VAL A 89 -5.78 19.78 -9.33
C VAL A 89 -4.90 20.83 -8.66
N LEU A 90 -3.58 20.60 -8.64
CA LEU A 90 -2.62 21.54 -8.06
C LEU A 90 -2.54 22.84 -8.87
N ASP A 91 -2.51 22.77 -10.21
CA ASP A 91 -2.54 23.95 -11.10
C ASP A 91 -3.79 24.82 -10.83
N ALA A 92 -4.95 24.18 -10.62
CA ALA A 92 -6.18 24.89 -10.29
C ALA A 92 -6.12 25.56 -8.90
N LEU A 93 -5.49 24.93 -7.93
CA LEU A 93 -5.24 25.51 -6.61
C LEU A 93 -4.28 26.71 -6.74
N ASP A 94 -3.17 26.55 -7.43
CA ASP A 94 -2.13 27.57 -7.60
C ASP A 94 -2.67 28.82 -8.32
N ALA A 95 -3.61 28.63 -9.27
CA ALA A 95 -4.30 29.72 -9.95
C ALA A 95 -5.43 30.39 -9.11
N SER A 96 -5.70 29.87 -7.93
CA SER A 96 -6.80 30.34 -7.07
C SER A 96 -6.32 31.33 -5.98
N PRO A 97 -7.24 32.12 -5.38
CA PRO A 97 -6.90 32.97 -4.22
C PRO A 97 -6.55 32.15 -2.95
N TYR A 98 -6.63 30.81 -3.00
CA TYR A 98 -6.39 29.91 -1.88
C TYR A 98 -5.00 29.28 -1.91
N ALA A 99 -4.19 29.51 -2.95
CA ALA A 99 -2.87 28.89 -3.15
C ALA A 99 -1.97 28.95 -1.90
N ASN A 100 -1.91 30.10 -1.24
CA ASN A 100 -1.04 30.34 -0.09
C ASN A 100 -1.70 30.06 1.27
N ASN A 101 -2.93 29.55 1.30
CA ASN A 101 -3.68 29.29 2.52
C ASN A 101 -4.43 27.95 2.47
N THR A 102 -3.83 26.95 1.84
CA THR A 102 -4.41 25.60 1.76
C THR A 102 -3.37 24.58 2.16
N ILE A 103 -3.72 23.70 3.08
CA ILE A 103 -2.94 22.52 3.41
C ILE A 103 -3.23 21.47 2.32
N VAL A 104 -2.18 20.97 1.69
CA VAL A 104 -2.28 19.88 0.72
C VAL A 104 -1.73 18.60 1.33
N VAL A 105 -2.50 17.52 1.29
CA VAL A 105 -2.06 16.19 1.65
C VAL A 105 -2.28 15.26 0.46
N LEU A 106 -1.20 14.67 -0.04
CA LEU A 106 -1.25 13.67 -1.09
C LEU A 106 -0.73 12.35 -0.54
N TRP A 107 -1.53 11.28 -0.67
CA TRP A 107 -1.08 9.94 -0.30
C TRP A 107 -1.64 8.88 -1.24
N GLY A 108 -0.93 7.72 -1.34
CA GLY A 108 -1.49 6.49 -1.89
C GLY A 108 -2.08 5.65 -0.74
N ASP A 109 -3.16 4.91 -0.99
CA ASP A 109 -3.80 4.07 0.02
C ASP A 109 -2.96 2.82 0.39
N HIS A 110 -2.08 2.37 -0.52
CA HIS A 110 -1.13 1.26 -0.36
C HIS A 110 -0.07 1.28 -1.46
N GLY A 111 0.98 0.49 -1.31
CA GLY A 111 1.95 0.19 -2.35
C GLY A 111 1.47 -0.91 -3.31
N TRP A 112 2.41 -1.50 -4.09
CA TRP A 112 2.07 -2.48 -5.10
C TRP A 112 3.26 -3.36 -5.48
N HIS A 113 3.11 -4.68 -5.40
CA HIS A 113 4.07 -5.64 -5.94
C HIS A 113 3.90 -5.81 -7.44
N LEU A 114 5.01 -5.88 -8.14
CA LEU A 114 5.10 -6.16 -9.58
C LEU A 114 5.89 -7.44 -9.87
N GLY A 115 5.98 -8.34 -8.90
CA GLY A 115 6.69 -9.60 -8.97
C GLY A 115 7.59 -9.88 -7.77
N GLU A 116 7.98 -8.85 -7.01
CA GLU A 116 8.75 -8.98 -5.77
C GLU A 116 8.07 -9.96 -4.82
N LYS A 117 8.83 -10.78 -4.11
CA LYS A 117 8.31 -11.90 -3.28
C LYS A 117 7.44 -12.88 -4.07
N LYS A 118 7.65 -12.99 -5.41
CA LYS A 118 6.78 -13.77 -6.30
C LYS A 118 5.29 -13.44 -6.10
N HIS A 119 5.02 -12.20 -5.64
CA HIS A 119 3.70 -11.66 -5.34
C HIS A 119 3.29 -10.58 -6.33
N TRP A 120 1.99 -10.32 -6.43
CA TRP A 120 1.40 -9.24 -7.22
C TRP A 120 0.32 -8.53 -6.42
N ARG A 121 0.18 -7.23 -6.67
CA ARG A 121 -0.79 -6.36 -6.02
C ARG A 121 -0.36 -5.98 -4.59
N LYS A 122 -1.30 -5.91 -3.62
CA LYS A 122 -1.15 -5.22 -2.34
C LYS A 122 -1.39 -6.09 -1.10
N PHE A 123 -1.91 -7.30 -1.25
CA PHE A 123 -2.40 -8.11 -0.12
C PHE A 123 -1.24 -8.85 0.56
N SER A 124 -0.28 -8.10 1.08
CA SER A 124 0.89 -8.60 1.79
C SER A 124 1.32 -7.63 2.89
N LEU A 125 2.37 -7.99 3.64
CA LEU A 125 2.93 -7.19 4.73
C LEU A 125 4.37 -6.72 4.44
N TRP A 126 4.90 -6.99 3.25
CA TRP A 126 6.22 -6.54 2.80
C TRP A 126 6.20 -5.09 2.31
N GLU A 127 7.40 -4.50 2.20
CA GLU A 127 7.61 -3.09 1.89
C GLU A 127 6.84 -2.64 0.65
N GLU A 128 6.86 -3.41 -0.44
CA GLU A 128 6.23 -3.03 -1.71
C GLU A 128 4.70 -2.82 -1.61
N ALA A 129 4.03 -3.53 -0.72
CA ALA A 129 2.60 -3.33 -0.48
C ALA A 129 2.30 -2.28 0.58
N THR A 130 3.19 -2.10 1.57
CA THR A 130 2.92 -1.28 2.76
C THR A 130 3.48 0.13 2.65
N ARG A 131 4.47 0.34 1.77
CA ARG A 131 5.03 1.66 1.48
C ARG A 131 4.22 2.36 0.39
N ALA A 132 3.72 3.53 0.70
CA ALA A 132 2.98 4.37 -0.22
C ALA A 132 3.45 5.84 -0.13
N PRO A 133 3.28 6.65 -1.17
CA PRO A 133 3.56 8.08 -1.10
C PRO A 133 2.76 8.73 0.03
N LEU A 134 3.42 9.61 0.78
CA LEU A 134 2.77 10.56 1.68
C LEU A 134 3.54 11.88 1.58
N MET A 135 2.87 12.91 1.08
CA MET A 135 3.43 14.24 0.92
C MET A 135 2.50 15.27 1.52
N MET A 136 3.06 16.26 2.20
CA MET A 136 2.29 17.34 2.79
C MET A 136 2.92 18.69 2.45
N VAL A 137 2.09 19.65 2.04
CA VAL A 137 2.44 21.05 1.91
C VAL A 137 1.59 21.84 2.90
N VAL A 138 2.25 22.46 3.87
CA VAL A 138 1.60 23.25 4.92
C VAL A 138 2.22 24.65 4.89
N PRO A 139 1.49 25.66 4.38
CA PRO A 139 2.00 27.03 4.31
C PRO A 139 2.54 27.53 5.64
N GLY A 140 3.75 28.07 5.65
CA GLY A 140 4.42 28.58 6.84
C GLY A 140 5.00 27.52 7.79
N VAL A 141 4.85 26.22 7.48
CA VAL A 141 5.36 25.11 8.31
C VAL A 141 6.38 24.26 7.55
N THR A 142 6.02 23.75 6.36
CA THR A 142 6.88 22.87 5.57
C THR A 142 7.82 23.64 4.65
N GLN A 143 9.02 23.08 4.43
CA GLN A 143 9.96 23.58 3.43
C GLN A 143 9.87 22.73 2.16
N ALA A 144 9.86 23.39 1.00
CA ALA A 144 9.82 22.70 -0.29
C ALA A 144 11.07 21.83 -0.48
N GLY A 145 10.88 20.63 -1.02
CA GLY A 145 11.96 19.69 -1.34
C GLY A 145 12.53 18.92 -0.15
N THR A 146 12.05 19.14 1.07
CA THR A 146 12.50 18.37 2.23
C THR A 146 11.94 16.94 2.22
N LYS A 147 12.71 15.99 2.78
CA LYS A 147 12.31 14.59 2.97
C LYS A 147 12.43 14.21 4.43
N CYS A 148 11.52 13.37 4.89
CA CYS A 148 11.55 12.77 6.20
C CYS A 148 11.65 11.25 6.04
N ASP A 149 12.68 10.64 6.65
CA ASP A 149 12.92 9.19 6.57
C ASP A 149 12.27 8.43 7.75
N GLN A 150 11.51 9.12 8.58
CA GLN A 150 10.80 8.49 9.69
C GLN A 150 9.63 7.65 9.17
N ALA A 151 9.52 6.42 9.71
CA ALA A 151 8.40 5.55 9.38
C ALA A 151 7.13 6.04 10.09
N VAL A 152 6.12 6.38 9.29
CA VAL A 152 4.81 6.83 9.78
C VAL A 152 3.70 5.99 9.16
N ASP A 153 2.54 5.91 9.79
CA ASP A 153 1.37 5.25 9.23
C ASP A 153 0.22 6.23 8.98
N PHE A 154 -0.80 5.81 8.23
CA PHE A 154 -1.89 6.69 7.85
C PHE A 154 -2.83 7.08 8.99
N MET A 155 -2.76 6.39 10.13
CA MET A 155 -3.46 6.82 11.34
C MET A 155 -2.95 8.18 11.84
N ASN A 156 -1.73 8.56 11.44
CA ASN A 156 -1.13 9.85 11.79
C ASN A 156 -1.74 11.04 11.01
N ILE A 157 -2.36 10.83 9.84
CA ILE A 157 -2.87 11.91 9.00
C ILE A 157 -3.96 12.72 9.72
N TYR A 158 -4.97 12.04 10.26
CA TYR A 158 -6.11 12.72 10.88
C TYR A 158 -5.73 13.57 12.10
N PRO A 159 -5.00 13.05 13.10
CA PRO A 159 -4.55 13.89 14.23
C PRO A 159 -3.62 15.04 13.80
N THR A 160 -2.82 14.85 12.74
CA THR A 160 -1.99 15.93 12.18
C THR A 160 -2.86 17.06 11.62
N LEU A 161 -3.92 16.71 10.87
CA LEU A 161 -4.86 17.71 10.35
C LEU A 161 -5.64 18.39 11.47
N CYS A 162 -6.03 17.69 12.52
CA CYS A 162 -6.65 18.30 13.68
C CYS A 162 -5.74 19.36 14.31
N GLU A 163 -4.48 19.04 14.55
CA GLU A 163 -3.52 19.99 15.13
C GLU A 163 -3.26 21.20 14.22
N LEU A 164 -3.04 20.96 12.92
CA LEU A 164 -2.80 22.04 11.95
C LEU A 164 -4.00 22.97 11.77
N CYS A 165 -5.21 22.47 11.96
CA CYS A 165 -6.44 23.25 11.83
C CYS A 165 -7.00 23.74 13.19
N GLU A 166 -6.26 23.56 14.28
CA GLU A 166 -6.68 23.94 15.64
C GLU A 166 -8.02 23.29 16.05
N LEU A 167 -8.26 22.05 15.57
CA LEU A 167 -9.44 21.29 15.88
C LEU A 167 -9.18 20.35 17.07
N PRO A 168 -10.19 20.07 17.90
CA PRO A 168 -10.01 19.13 19.00
C PRO A 168 -9.70 17.73 18.48
N ARG A 169 -8.67 17.09 19.05
CA ARG A 169 -8.36 15.70 18.77
C ARG A 169 -9.37 14.79 19.48
N GLY A 170 -9.99 13.88 18.74
CA GLY A 170 -10.85 12.86 19.34
C GLY A 170 -10.06 11.84 20.16
N GLU A 171 -10.55 11.45 21.35
CA GLU A 171 -9.92 10.47 22.24
C GLU A 171 -9.78 9.07 21.62
N HIS A 172 -10.59 8.76 20.61
CA HIS A 172 -10.62 7.49 19.89
C HIS A 172 -9.50 7.35 18.83
N LEU A 173 -8.69 8.39 18.62
CA LEU A 173 -7.64 8.38 17.61
C LEU A 173 -6.36 7.76 18.15
N ASP A 174 -5.97 6.61 17.62
CA ASP A 174 -4.74 5.92 17.97
C ASP A 174 -3.48 6.55 17.33
N GLY A 175 -3.62 7.27 16.21
CA GLY A 175 -2.52 7.95 15.51
C GLY A 175 -1.94 9.11 16.29
N LEU A 176 -0.70 9.49 16.03
CA LEU A 176 -0.03 10.67 16.57
C LEU A 176 0.07 11.77 15.51
N SER A 177 0.05 13.02 15.94
CA SER A 177 0.30 14.14 15.04
C SER A 177 1.76 14.16 14.57
N MET A 178 1.96 14.35 13.26
CA MET A 178 3.26 14.49 12.60
C MET A 178 3.72 15.95 12.48
N VAL A 179 3.07 16.90 13.13
CA VAL A 179 3.41 18.33 13.00
C VAL A 179 4.86 18.61 13.40
N SER A 180 5.39 17.87 14.38
CA SER A 180 6.80 17.96 14.76
C SER A 180 7.74 17.58 13.62
N LEU A 181 7.44 16.49 12.89
CA LEU A 181 8.19 16.04 11.71
C LEU A 181 8.03 16.99 10.52
N LEU A 182 6.88 17.63 10.37
CA LEU A 182 6.67 18.65 9.33
C LEU A 182 7.50 19.90 9.56
N LYS A 183 7.76 20.26 10.84
CA LYS A 183 8.63 21.38 11.25
C LYS A 183 10.11 21.03 11.17
N ASP A 184 10.46 19.83 11.61
CA ASP A 184 11.82 19.30 11.62
C ASP A 184 11.84 17.83 11.17
N PRO A 185 12.07 17.56 9.88
CA PRO A 185 12.11 16.20 9.33
C PRO A 185 13.18 15.29 9.93
N ALA A 186 14.21 15.85 10.59
CA ALA A 186 15.28 15.10 11.25
C ALA A 186 14.94 14.72 12.69
N GLN A 187 13.83 15.21 13.24
CA GLN A 187 13.43 14.91 14.60
C GLN A 187 13.25 13.42 14.83
N THR A 188 13.64 12.95 16.00
CA THR A 188 13.42 11.56 16.42
C THR A 188 11.91 11.26 16.51
N TRP A 189 11.54 10.11 15.95
CA TRP A 189 10.18 9.58 15.96
C TRP A 189 10.20 8.15 16.51
N GLU A 190 9.64 7.95 17.68
CA GLU A 190 9.74 6.67 18.38
C GLU A 190 8.70 5.65 17.94
N ARG A 191 7.54 6.12 17.46
CA ARG A 191 6.44 5.25 17.07
C ARG A 191 6.68 4.66 15.67
N PRO A 192 6.83 3.34 15.53
CA PRO A 192 6.92 2.70 14.23
C PRO A 192 5.55 2.71 13.52
N ALA A 193 5.58 2.55 12.21
CA ALA A 193 4.38 2.33 11.41
C ALA A 193 3.83 0.92 11.64
N LEU A 194 2.51 0.81 11.77
CA LEU A 194 1.81 -0.46 11.93
C LEU A 194 0.93 -0.74 10.71
N THR A 195 1.05 -1.95 10.15
CA THR A 195 0.17 -2.43 9.08
C THR A 195 -0.45 -3.76 9.49
N THR A 196 -1.73 -3.92 9.20
CA THR A 196 -2.48 -5.17 9.44
C THR A 196 -3.08 -5.68 8.14
N HIS A 197 -2.87 -6.96 7.82
CA HIS A 197 -3.53 -7.63 6.71
C HIS A 197 -4.19 -8.94 7.15
N GLY A 198 -5.50 -8.90 7.29
CA GLY A 198 -6.26 -9.96 7.95
C GLY A 198 -6.05 -9.96 9.47
N ARG A 199 -6.86 -10.74 10.17
CA ARG A 199 -6.80 -10.80 11.64
C ARG A 199 -5.50 -11.42 12.11
N LEU A 200 -4.83 -10.77 13.08
CA LEU A 200 -3.60 -11.25 13.73
C LEU A 200 -2.35 -11.34 12.81
N ASN A 201 -2.40 -10.78 11.60
CA ASN A 201 -1.20 -10.64 10.78
C ASN A 201 -0.81 -9.16 10.76
N HIS A 202 0.36 -8.86 11.28
CA HIS A 202 0.83 -7.50 11.48
C HIS A 202 2.25 -7.31 11.01
N ALA A 203 2.57 -6.13 10.50
CA ALA A 203 3.93 -5.66 10.29
C ALA A 203 4.15 -4.38 11.11
N VAL A 204 5.26 -4.32 11.81
CA VAL A 204 5.77 -3.12 12.47
C VAL A 204 7.04 -2.67 11.76
N ARG A 205 7.11 -1.41 11.33
CA ARG A 205 8.21 -0.82 10.57
C ARG A 205 8.72 0.43 11.27
N ASP A 206 9.96 0.38 11.79
CA ASP A 206 10.68 1.60 12.21
C ASP A 206 11.59 2.10 11.07
N ASN A 207 12.52 3.00 11.32
CA ASN A 207 13.38 3.56 10.27
C ASN A 207 14.34 2.53 9.64
N ARG A 208 14.62 1.44 10.34
CA ARG A 208 15.61 0.45 9.92
C ARG A 208 15.02 -0.94 9.76
N TYR A 209 14.20 -1.38 10.69
CA TYR A 209 13.74 -2.77 10.76
C TYR A 209 12.25 -2.90 10.44
N ARG A 210 11.89 -4.02 9.82
CA ARG A 210 10.52 -4.51 9.71
C ARG A 210 10.41 -5.84 10.43
N LEU A 211 9.45 -5.95 11.36
CA LEU A 211 9.03 -7.20 11.96
C LEU A 211 7.62 -7.54 11.50
N ILE A 212 7.47 -8.72 10.87
CA ILE A 212 6.16 -9.29 10.50
C ILE A 212 5.86 -10.41 11.46
N ARG A 213 4.64 -10.48 11.97
CA ARG A 213 4.11 -11.61 12.74
C ARG A 213 2.79 -12.06 12.14
N TYR A 214 2.70 -13.36 11.90
CA TYR A 214 1.53 -14.01 11.35
C TYR A 214 0.64 -14.58 12.46
N GLN A 215 -0.62 -14.84 12.13
CA GLN A 215 -1.63 -15.38 13.07
C GLN A 215 -1.19 -16.67 13.76
N ASN A 216 -0.39 -17.51 13.12
CA ASN A 216 0.11 -18.77 13.65
C ASN A 216 1.40 -18.63 14.48
N GLY A 217 1.89 -17.41 14.66
CA GLY A 217 3.11 -17.13 15.40
C GLY A 217 4.40 -17.11 14.56
N ASP A 218 4.35 -17.49 13.29
CA ASP A 218 5.50 -17.34 12.37
C ASP A 218 5.93 -15.88 12.29
N GLU A 219 7.24 -15.63 12.10
CA GLU A 219 7.80 -14.29 12.03
C GLU A 219 8.76 -14.12 10.87
N GLU A 220 8.86 -12.88 10.40
CA GLU A 220 9.90 -12.41 9.49
C GLU A 220 10.50 -11.13 10.06
N LEU A 221 11.82 -10.96 9.96
CA LEU A 221 12.52 -9.74 10.34
C LEU A 221 13.47 -9.32 9.22
N TYR A 222 13.46 -8.04 8.88
CA TYR A 222 14.32 -7.47 7.84
C TYR A 222 15.04 -6.22 8.32
N ASP A 223 16.32 -6.06 7.91
CA ASP A 223 17.15 -4.88 8.17
C ASP A 223 17.29 -4.06 6.88
N HIS A 224 16.46 -3.05 6.71
CA HIS A 224 16.44 -2.21 5.51
C HIS A 224 17.71 -1.39 5.27
N SER A 225 18.60 -1.27 6.27
CA SER A 225 19.91 -0.64 6.07
C SER A 225 20.87 -1.52 5.27
N GLN A 226 20.64 -2.84 5.23
CA GLN A 226 21.46 -3.84 4.53
C GLN A 226 20.68 -4.53 3.41
N ASP A 227 19.39 -4.71 3.59
CA ASP A 227 18.50 -5.45 2.70
C ASP A 227 17.17 -4.71 2.49
N PRO A 228 17.17 -3.65 1.69
CA PRO A 228 15.96 -2.86 1.42
C PRO A 228 14.90 -3.63 0.62
N MET A 229 15.27 -4.77 0.02
CA MET A 229 14.37 -5.62 -0.76
C MET A 229 13.77 -6.79 0.03
N GLU A 230 14.13 -6.91 1.32
CA GLU A 230 13.61 -7.94 2.21
C GLU A 230 13.89 -9.38 1.73
N TRP A 231 15.08 -9.61 1.15
CA TRP A 231 15.46 -10.94 0.62
C TRP A 231 15.90 -11.93 1.69
N LYS A 232 16.41 -11.44 2.84
CA LYS A 232 16.94 -12.29 3.90
C LYS A 232 16.13 -12.14 5.18
N ASN A 233 15.42 -13.19 5.56
CA ASN A 233 14.72 -13.25 6.83
C ASN A 233 15.71 -13.46 8.01
N LEU A 234 15.70 -12.52 8.96
CA LEU A 234 16.58 -12.51 10.14
C LEU A 234 15.84 -12.96 11.42
N ALA A 235 14.59 -13.41 11.32
CA ALA A 235 13.75 -13.68 12.49
C ALA A 235 14.31 -14.76 13.42
N ASP A 236 15.01 -15.75 12.87
CA ASP A 236 15.60 -16.86 13.63
C ASP A 236 17.06 -16.63 14.07
N ASP A 237 17.65 -15.49 13.69
CA ASP A 237 19.02 -15.15 14.09
C ASP A 237 19.02 -14.57 15.52
N PRO A 238 19.70 -15.22 16.50
CA PRO A 238 19.75 -14.78 17.88
C PRO A 238 20.29 -13.35 18.08
N GLN A 239 21.10 -12.86 17.15
CA GLN A 239 21.65 -11.50 17.23
C GLN A 239 20.57 -10.42 17.20
N TYR A 240 19.40 -10.72 16.65
CA TYR A 240 18.27 -9.80 16.53
C TYR A 240 17.17 -9.98 17.57
N ALA A 241 17.39 -10.83 18.59
CA ALA A 241 16.39 -11.10 19.63
C ALA A 241 15.88 -9.81 20.31
N GLU A 242 16.77 -8.93 20.75
CA GLU A 242 16.40 -7.64 21.36
C GLU A 242 15.64 -6.72 20.40
N THR A 243 16.04 -6.70 19.13
CA THR A 243 15.33 -5.92 18.08
C THR A 243 13.91 -6.42 17.89
N LYS A 244 13.72 -7.75 17.82
CA LYS A 244 12.40 -8.38 17.74
C LYS A 244 11.54 -8.02 18.96
N GLU A 245 12.07 -8.15 20.17
CA GLU A 245 11.34 -7.81 21.39
C GLU A 245 10.94 -6.34 21.44
N ARG A 246 11.82 -5.43 21.03
CA ARG A 246 11.55 -4.00 20.96
C ARG A 246 10.41 -3.68 19.99
N LEU A 247 10.44 -4.26 18.79
CA LEU A 247 9.40 -4.06 17.78
C LEU A 247 8.08 -4.75 18.15
N ALA A 248 8.15 -5.94 18.74
CA ALA A 248 6.97 -6.71 19.14
C ALA A 248 6.06 -5.99 20.14
N LYS A 249 6.61 -5.06 20.94
CA LYS A 249 5.83 -4.23 21.88
C LYS A 249 4.78 -3.36 21.18
N TRP A 250 4.94 -3.12 19.88
CA TRP A 250 4.05 -2.28 19.09
C TRP A 250 2.92 -3.07 18.39
N PHE A 251 2.93 -4.39 18.47
CA PHE A 251 1.80 -5.15 17.97
C PHE A 251 0.53 -4.86 18.77
N PRO A 252 -0.64 -4.81 18.12
CA PRO A 252 -1.90 -4.53 18.79
C PRO A 252 -2.19 -5.55 19.90
N ALA A 253 -2.40 -5.07 21.12
CA ALA A 253 -2.85 -5.91 22.24
C ALA A 253 -4.28 -6.43 22.04
N LYS A 254 -5.10 -5.69 21.31
CA LYS A 254 -6.49 -6.05 20.98
C LYS A 254 -6.63 -6.22 19.48
N ASN A 255 -7.20 -7.34 19.10
CA ASN A 255 -7.54 -7.63 17.70
C ASN A 255 -9.05 -7.79 17.59
N ALA A 256 -9.70 -6.95 16.79
CA ALA A 256 -11.12 -7.08 16.53
C ALA A 256 -11.43 -8.47 15.94
N PRO A 257 -12.58 -9.08 16.26
CA PRO A 257 -13.03 -10.28 15.58
C PRO A 257 -13.26 -10.01 14.10
N ASP A 258 -13.17 -11.07 13.29
CA ASP A 258 -13.55 -10.94 11.87
C ASP A 258 -15.02 -10.48 11.77
N ALA A 259 -15.30 -9.60 10.82
CA ALA A 259 -16.67 -9.19 10.54
C ALA A 259 -17.50 -10.42 10.16
N PRO A 260 -18.78 -10.49 10.59
CA PRO A 260 -19.67 -11.57 10.17
C PRO A 260 -19.70 -11.69 8.65
N HIS A 261 -19.57 -12.92 8.16
CA HIS A 261 -19.66 -13.16 6.71
C HIS A 261 -21.08 -12.80 6.26
N ASP A 262 -21.24 -11.74 5.46
CA ASP A 262 -22.54 -11.41 4.89
C ASP A 262 -22.92 -12.47 3.83
N ALA A 263 -23.70 -13.44 4.27
CA ALA A 263 -24.20 -14.52 3.42
C ALA A 263 -25.07 -14.01 2.24
N SER A 264 -25.56 -12.77 2.31
CA SER A 264 -26.38 -12.17 1.24
C SER A 264 -25.57 -11.83 0.00
N LEU A 265 -24.27 -11.45 0.14
CA LEU A 265 -23.39 -11.17 -0.98
C LEU A 265 -22.98 -12.41 -1.78
N GLY A 266 -23.09 -13.60 -1.21
CA GLY A 266 -22.78 -14.89 -1.88
C GLY A 266 -23.91 -15.42 -2.76
N GLN A 267 -25.17 -15.07 -2.49
CA GLN A 267 -26.33 -15.62 -3.22
C GLN A 267 -26.53 -15.02 -4.62
N GLY A 268 -26.04 -13.80 -4.89
CA GLY A 268 -26.14 -13.17 -6.20
C GLY A 268 -25.37 -13.90 -7.32
N LYS A 269 -24.25 -14.55 -6.99
CA LYS A 269 -23.44 -15.30 -7.96
C LYS A 269 -24.01 -16.69 -8.30
N LYS A 270 -24.67 -17.35 -7.35
CA LYS A 270 -25.28 -18.68 -7.59
C LYS A 270 -26.55 -18.60 -8.44
N LYS A 271 -27.39 -17.55 -8.28
CA LYS A 271 -28.60 -17.37 -9.11
C LYS A 271 -28.27 -17.06 -10.58
N LYS A 272 -27.19 -16.35 -10.90
CA LYS A 272 -26.80 -16.10 -12.30
C LYS A 272 -26.27 -17.37 -13.00
N GLN A 273 -25.62 -18.29 -12.30
CA GLN A 273 -25.16 -19.56 -12.90
C GLN A 273 -26.30 -20.56 -13.15
N GLN A 274 -27.38 -20.55 -12.36
CA GLN A 274 -28.52 -21.42 -12.58
C GLN A 274 -29.45 -20.91 -13.69
N GLN A 275 -29.58 -19.58 -13.88
CA GLN A 275 -30.36 -19.03 -14.99
C GLN A 275 -29.65 -19.17 -16.37
N GLY A 276 -28.30 -19.24 -16.38
CA GLY A 276 -27.53 -19.51 -17.61
C GLY A 276 -27.62 -20.95 -18.10
N LYS A 277 -27.83 -21.92 -17.21
CA LYS A 277 -27.96 -23.34 -17.59
C LYS A 277 -29.37 -23.75 -18.03
N GLY A 278 -30.39 -22.95 -17.70
CA GLY A 278 -31.79 -23.26 -18.08
C GLY A 278 -32.20 -22.83 -19.49
N LYS A 279 -31.41 -21.99 -20.19
CA LYS A 279 -31.75 -21.51 -21.54
C LYS A 279 -31.09 -22.28 -22.67
N SER A 280 -30.18 -23.21 -22.43
CA SER A 280 -29.51 -23.95 -23.50
C SER A 280 -30.14 -25.31 -23.84
N LYS A 281 -31.22 -25.74 -23.17
CA LYS A 281 -31.88 -27.04 -23.41
C LYS A 281 -33.25 -26.98 -24.16
N LYS A 282 -33.63 -25.85 -24.73
CA LYS A 282 -34.92 -25.72 -25.45
C LYS A 282 -34.79 -25.32 -26.91
N LYS A 283 -33.72 -25.69 -27.61
CA LYS A 283 -33.61 -25.47 -29.08
C LYS A 283 -33.06 -26.70 -29.80
N SER A 284 -33.63 -27.85 -29.57
CA SER A 284 -33.45 -29.01 -30.44
C SER A 284 -34.63 -29.98 -30.24
N ALA A 285 -35.78 -29.68 -30.80
CA ALA A 285 -36.84 -30.63 -31.17
C ALA A 285 -37.91 -29.89 -31.97
N GLN A 286 -37.84 -29.96 -33.30
CA GLN A 286 -38.96 -30.08 -34.19
C GLN A 286 -38.45 -30.24 -35.63
N PRO A 287 -39.24 -30.87 -36.52
CA PRO A 287 -38.81 -32.00 -37.36
C PRO A 287 -38.26 -31.56 -38.69
#